data_f75885fb74994d87cb7f262fd8a1e341
#
_entry.id   f75885fb74994d87cb7f262fd8a1e341
#
_cell.length_a   1.000
_cell.length_b   1.000
_cell.length_c   1.000
_cell.angle_alpha   90.00
_cell.angle_beta   90.00
_cell.angle_gamma   90.00
#
_symmetry.space_group_name_H-M   'P 1'
#
loop_
_entity.id
_entity.type
_entity.pdbx_description
1 polymer ?
#
loop_
_entity_poly.entity_id
_entity_poly.type
_entity_poly.pdbx_seq_one_letter_code
_entity_poly.pdbx_strand_id
1 'polypeptide(L)'
;LQEVPINNDLNKIIKRIFDILFSFFVILFVMSWLTPILIILIKLESKGPVFYKHVRNGINYKEFTCYKFRSLKTVKEVQGTYVTQNDDRVTKIGQFLRRTSLDEMPQFYNVLVGDMSVVGPRPHMLSYTEDYSKQINKYNFIFRHNVKPGITGLAQIKGYRGEIKTKEDIINRIKYDNFYIENWSLFLDIKIIFETATNMFRGQKEAY
;
A
#
# COMPACT_ATOMS: atom_id res chain seq x y z
N LEU A 1 -16.91 -3.13 -26.61
CA LEU A 1 -15.93 -2.85 -25.58
C LEU A 1 -16.69 -2.76 -24.26
N GLN A 2 -16.47 -3.71 -23.36
CA GLN A 2 -17.09 -3.70 -22.04
C GLN A 2 -16.54 -2.47 -21.27
N GLU A 3 -17.41 -1.56 -20.86
CA GLU A 3 -16.99 -0.41 -20.05
C GLU A 3 -16.43 -0.91 -18.72
N VAL A 4 -15.21 -0.51 -18.41
CA VAL A 4 -14.55 -0.85 -17.14
C VAL A 4 -15.24 -0.07 -16.03
N PRO A 5 -15.89 -0.72 -15.04
CA PRO A 5 -16.75 -0.06 -14.06
C PRO A 5 -16.09 1.11 -13.32
N ILE A 6 -14.81 0.98 -12.99
CA ILE A 6 -14.07 2.01 -12.26
C ILE A 6 -13.80 3.28 -13.10
N ASN A 7 -13.96 3.21 -14.43
CA ASN A 7 -13.79 4.35 -15.33
C ASN A 7 -15.07 5.17 -15.51
N ASN A 8 -16.21 4.64 -15.11
CA ASN A 8 -17.48 5.37 -15.10
C ASN A 8 -17.42 6.55 -14.11
N ASP A 9 -17.85 7.73 -14.50
CA ASP A 9 -17.70 8.94 -13.70
C ASP A 9 -18.49 8.90 -12.40
N LEU A 10 -19.68 8.31 -12.39
CA LEU A 10 -20.45 8.12 -11.16
C LEU A 10 -19.70 7.22 -10.18
N ASN A 11 -19.13 6.12 -10.68
CA ASN A 11 -18.35 5.19 -9.86
C ASN A 11 -17.08 5.82 -9.31
N LYS A 12 -16.39 6.67 -10.08
CA LYS A 12 -15.25 7.47 -9.59
C LYS A 12 -15.65 8.39 -8.44
N ILE A 13 -16.80 9.05 -8.56
CA ILE A 13 -17.34 9.94 -7.51
C ILE A 13 -17.67 9.12 -6.26
N ILE A 14 -18.42 8.02 -6.39
CA ILE A 14 -18.79 7.13 -5.28
C ILE A 14 -17.54 6.64 -4.56
N LYS A 15 -16.57 6.13 -5.33
CA LYS A 15 -15.30 5.65 -4.79
C LYS A 15 -14.55 6.76 -4.04
N ARG A 16 -14.49 7.98 -4.61
CA ARG A 16 -13.79 9.10 -3.99
C ARG A 16 -14.45 9.55 -2.69
N ILE A 17 -15.77 9.62 -2.66
CA ILE A 17 -16.53 9.94 -1.44
C ILE A 17 -16.26 8.90 -0.37
N PHE A 18 -16.35 7.61 -0.72
CA PHE A 18 -16.03 6.51 0.19
C PHE A 18 -14.60 6.61 0.74
N ASP A 19 -13.60 6.82 -0.13
CA ASP A 19 -12.20 6.97 0.24
C ASP A 19 -11.98 8.11 1.25
N ILE A 20 -12.62 9.26 1.02
CA ILE A 20 -12.52 10.43 1.91
C ILE A 20 -13.17 10.13 3.26
N LEU A 21 -14.43 9.66 3.26
CA LEU A 21 -15.16 9.39 4.51
C LEU A 21 -14.48 8.32 5.35
N PHE A 22 -14.05 7.22 4.72
CA PHE A 22 -13.36 6.14 5.41
C PHE A 22 -12.01 6.60 5.98
N SER A 23 -11.21 7.33 5.18
CA SER A 23 -9.92 7.83 5.64
C SER A 23 -10.05 8.86 6.76
N PHE A 24 -11.04 9.75 6.66
CA PHE A 24 -11.34 10.71 7.73
C PHE A 24 -11.73 10.00 9.02
N PHE A 25 -12.60 8.98 8.94
CA PHE A 25 -12.97 8.15 10.08
C PHE A 25 -11.74 7.48 10.72
N VAL A 26 -10.88 6.84 9.92
CA VAL A 26 -9.67 6.18 10.44
C VAL A 26 -8.71 7.19 11.08
N ILE A 27 -8.51 8.35 10.47
CA ILE A 27 -7.62 9.38 11.04
C ILE A 27 -8.20 9.91 12.36
N LEU A 28 -9.49 10.20 12.41
CA LEU A 28 -10.13 10.80 13.59
C LEU A 28 -10.23 9.81 14.75
N PHE A 29 -10.67 8.58 14.50
CA PHE A 29 -11.00 7.63 15.58
C PHE A 29 -9.91 6.62 15.89
N VAL A 30 -8.96 6.40 14.98
CA VAL A 30 -7.87 5.45 15.19
C VAL A 30 -6.54 6.17 15.30
N MET A 31 -6.17 6.98 14.31
CA MET A 31 -4.84 7.59 14.28
C MET A 31 -4.67 8.71 15.31
N SER A 32 -5.73 9.40 15.73
CA SER A 32 -5.66 10.50 16.71
C SER A 32 -5.00 10.10 18.04
N TRP A 33 -5.28 8.90 18.54
CA TRP A 33 -4.69 8.37 19.78
C TRP A 33 -3.53 7.40 19.52
N LEU A 34 -3.57 6.62 18.43
CA LEU A 34 -2.54 5.65 18.10
C LEU A 34 -1.23 6.33 17.70
N THR A 35 -1.30 7.40 16.89
CA THR A 35 -0.11 8.10 16.38
C THR A 35 0.77 8.64 17.52
N PRO A 36 0.29 9.35 18.55
CA PRO A 36 1.10 9.78 19.68
C PRO A 36 1.84 8.63 20.37
N ILE A 37 1.17 7.50 20.59
CA ILE A 37 1.76 6.30 21.18
C ILE A 37 2.91 5.78 20.31
N LEU A 38 2.66 5.62 19.02
CA LEU A 38 3.68 5.14 18.08
C LEU A 38 4.87 6.10 17.94
N ILE A 39 4.64 7.41 18.00
CA ILE A 39 5.70 8.42 18.01
C ILE A 39 6.64 8.18 19.19
N ILE A 40 6.09 8.00 20.39
CA ILE A 40 6.88 7.76 21.60
C ILE A 40 7.68 6.46 21.45
N LEU A 41 7.04 5.35 21.08
CA LEU A 41 7.68 4.05 20.96
C LEU A 41 8.81 4.06 19.90
N ILE A 42 8.58 4.67 18.72
CA ILE A 42 9.60 4.78 17.67
C ILE A 42 10.79 5.63 18.13
N LYS A 43 10.53 6.73 18.85
CA LYS A 43 11.57 7.63 19.33
C LYS A 43 12.41 7.04 20.45
N LEU A 44 11.81 6.24 21.33
CA LEU A 44 12.51 5.54 22.42
C LEU A 44 13.48 4.48 21.86
N GLU A 45 13.12 3.79 20.77
CA GLU A 45 13.94 2.72 20.23
C GLU A 45 15.04 3.19 19.26
N SER A 46 14.80 4.29 18.52
CA SER A 46 15.80 4.79 17.57
C SER A 46 15.73 6.30 17.35
N LYS A 47 16.90 6.95 17.21
CA LYS A 47 17.01 8.38 16.88
C LYS A 47 16.61 8.63 15.42
N GLY A 48 16.00 9.80 15.13
CA GLY A 48 15.66 10.24 13.77
C GLY A 48 14.17 10.59 13.58
N PRO A 49 13.72 10.87 12.34
CA PRO A 49 12.33 11.23 12.05
C PRO A 49 11.39 10.06 12.30
N VAL A 50 10.15 10.34 12.73
CA VAL A 50 9.11 9.32 12.97
C VAL A 50 8.53 8.79 11.65
N PHE A 51 8.36 9.70 10.70
CA PHE A 51 7.81 9.36 9.38
C PHE A 51 8.94 9.09 8.40
N TYR A 52 8.77 8.02 7.63
CA TYR A 52 9.56 7.68 6.46
C TYR A 52 8.78 8.10 5.22
N LYS A 53 9.48 8.72 4.28
CA LYS A 53 8.93 9.22 3.02
C LYS A 53 9.66 8.56 1.87
N HIS A 54 8.93 8.11 0.85
CA HIS A 54 9.53 7.59 -0.37
C HIS A 54 8.62 7.86 -1.56
N VAL A 55 9.23 8.04 -2.72
CA VAL A 55 8.52 8.31 -3.96
C VAL A 55 7.99 7.02 -4.56
N ARG A 56 6.75 7.07 -5.05
CA ARG A 56 6.05 5.95 -5.71
C ARG A 56 5.33 6.44 -6.96
N ASN A 57 5.07 5.49 -7.88
CA ASN A 57 4.20 5.73 -9.01
C ASN A 57 2.73 5.66 -8.59
N GLY A 58 1.98 6.70 -8.89
CA GLY A 58 0.53 6.79 -8.77
C GLY A 58 -0.19 6.57 -10.09
N ILE A 59 -1.38 7.17 -10.21
CA ILE A 59 -2.17 7.12 -11.44
C ILE A 59 -1.37 7.71 -12.62
N ASN A 60 -1.43 7.07 -13.78
CA ASN A 60 -0.73 7.49 -15.00
C ASN A 60 0.77 7.74 -14.78
N TYR A 61 1.40 6.95 -13.91
CA TYR A 61 2.82 7.05 -13.52
C TYR A 61 3.20 8.39 -12.87
N LYS A 62 2.24 9.23 -12.47
CA LYS A 62 2.53 10.46 -11.74
C LYS A 62 3.17 10.10 -10.39
N GLU A 63 4.34 10.63 -10.14
CA GLU A 63 5.05 10.40 -8.87
C GLU A 63 4.35 11.11 -7.71
N PHE A 64 4.32 10.45 -6.56
CA PHE A 64 3.85 11.03 -5.31
C PHE A 64 4.69 10.56 -4.12
N THR A 65 4.68 11.34 -3.04
CA THR A 65 5.35 11.00 -1.79
C THR A 65 4.44 10.13 -0.92
N CYS A 66 4.81 8.87 -0.73
CA CYS A 66 4.11 7.92 0.13
C CYS A 66 4.65 8.01 1.57
N TYR A 67 3.77 8.15 2.56
CA TYR A 67 4.12 8.27 3.97
C TYR A 67 3.98 6.95 4.71
N LYS A 68 4.96 6.64 5.58
CA LYS A 68 4.93 5.49 6.49
C LYS A 68 5.49 5.87 7.86
N PHE A 69 5.16 5.11 8.88
CA PHE A 69 5.94 5.15 10.11
C PHE A 69 7.30 4.48 9.89
N ARG A 70 8.34 5.06 10.49
CA ARG A 70 9.68 4.49 10.44
C ARG A 70 9.73 3.18 11.20
N SER A 71 10.17 2.13 10.51
CA SER A 71 10.36 0.77 11.05
C SER A 71 11.82 0.33 11.08
N LEU A 72 12.74 1.17 10.57
CA LEU A 72 14.16 0.89 10.46
C LEU A 72 15.00 1.89 11.26
N LYS A 73 16.15 1.44 11.76
CA LYS A 73 17.20 2.32 12.27
C LYS A 73 17.68 3.24 11.15
N THR A 74 17.97 4.49 11.49
CA THR A 74 18.53 5.43 10.50
C THR A 74 20.03 5.19 10.37
N VAL A 75 20.44 4.53 9.31
CA VAL A 75 21.86 4.30 8.95
C VAL A 75 22.15 5.14 7.71
N LYS A 76 23.17 6.02 7.76
CA LYS A 76 23.47 6.96 6.68
C LYS A 76 23.88 6.30 5.35
N GLU A 77 24.43 5.10 5.38
CA GLU A 77 25.06 4.43 4.24
C GLU A 77 24.14 3.56 3.39
N VAL A 78 22.88 3.34 3.79
CA VAL A 78 22.02 2.30 3.19
C VAL A 78 20.61 2.84 2.89
N GLN A 79 20.50 4.10 2.46
CA GLN A 79 19.23 4.65 1.99
C GLN A 79 18.86 4.04 0.63
N GLY A 80 17.68 3.42 0.54
CA GLY A 80 17.15 2.91 -0.74
C GLY A 80 17.34 1.42 -1.00
N THR A 81 18.01 0.67 -0.12
CA THR A 81 18.12 -0.79 -0.26
C THR A 81 16.86 -1.51 0.26
N TYR A 82 16.56 -2.63 -0.40
CA TYR A 82 15.44 -3.49 0.02
C TYR A 82 15.64 -4.04 1.43
N VAL A 83 14.55 -4.16 2.14
CA VAL A 83 14.51 -4.84 3.44
C VAL A 83 14.24 -6.31 3.18
N THR A 84 15.19 -7.15 3.55
CA THR A 84 15.07 -8.62 3.46
C THR A 84 14.49 -9.21 4.74
N GLN A 85 14.14 -10.47 4.70
CA GLN A 85 13.77 -11.23 5.89
C GLN A 85 14.99 -11.29 6.83
N ASN A 86 14.80 -10.90 8.11
CA ASN A 86 15.86 -10.79 9.14
C ASN A 86 16.87 -9.63 8.92
N ASP A 87 16.45 -8.52 8.36
CA ASP A 87 17.28 -7.32 8.21
C ASP A 87 17.55 -6.69 9.58
N ASP A 88 18.83 -6.61 9.98
CA ASP A 88 19.29 -6.07 11.28
C ASP A 88 18.94 -4.59 11.52
N ARG A 89 18.54 -3.89 10.46
CA ARG A 89 18.06 -2.52 10.53
C ARG A 89 16.65 -2.42 11.11
N VAL A 90 15.86 -3.49 11.05
CA VAL A 90 14.49 -3.50 11.55
C VAL A 90 14.52 -3.39 13.07
N THR A 91 13.86 -2.38 13.62
CA THR A 91 13.72 -2.23 15.07
C THR A 91 12.66 -3.20 15.61
N LYS A 92 12.64 -3.49 16.92
CA LYS A 92 11.61 -4.38 17.51
C LYS A 92 10.20 -3.82 17.30
N ILE A 93 10.04 -2.52 17.53
CA ILE A 93 8.80 -1.81 17.23
C ILE A 93 8.52 -1.82 15.72
N GLY A 94 9.56 -1.67 14.90
CA GLY A 94 9.44 -1.77 13.44
C GLY A 94 8.94 -3.12 12.97
N GLN A 95 9.38 -4.21 13.59
CA GLN A 95 8.91 -5.55 13.31
C GLN A 95 7.41 -5.71 13.65
N PHE A 96 7.00 -5.21 14.82
CA PHE A 96 5.59 -5.18 15.20
C PHE A 96 4.76 -4.36 14.21
N LEU A 97 5.19 -3.14 13.86
CA LEU A 97 4.50 -2.27 12.91
C LEU A 97 4.30 -2.93 11.55
N ARG A 98 5.35 -3.57 11.01
CA ARG A 98 5.28 -4.28 9.73
C ARG A 98 4.37 -5.48 9.77
N ARG A 99 4.48 -6.32 10.81
CA ARG A 99 3.62 -7.49 10.98
C ARG A 99 2.13 -7.13 11.09
N THR A 100 1.82 -6.01 11.72
CA THR A 100 0.45 -5.49 11.88
C THR A 100 0.06 -4.50 10.77
N SER A 101 0.97 -4.17 9.84
CA SER A 101 0.75 -3.14 8.81
C SER A 101 0.46 -1.73 9.34
N LEU A 102 0.68 -1.49 10.62
CA LEU A 102 0.50 -0.17 11.24
C LEU A 102 1.51 0.86 10.70
N ASP A 103 2.65 0.40 10.16
CA ASP A 103 3.60 1.29 9.47
C ASP A 103 2.98 2.01 8.28
N GLU A 104 1.95 1.45 7.65
CA GLU A 104 1.29 2.00 6.47
C GLU A 104 0.12 2.96 6.80
N MET A 105 -0.26 3.10 8.09
CA MET A 105 -1.37 3.98 8.50
C MET A 105 -1.23 5.45 8.02
N PRO A 106 -0.04 6.08 7.98
CA PRO A 106 0.08 7.44 7.47
C PRO A 106 -0.36 7.61 6.01
N GLN A 107 -0.51 6.52 5.22
CA GLN A 107 -1.01 6.59 3.85
C GLN A 107 -2.47 7.06 3.76
N PHE A 108 -3.25 7.01 4.86
CA PHE A 108 -4.58 7.61 4.88
C PHE A 108 -4.55 9.13 4.62
N TYR A 109 -3.46 9.82 4.96
CA TYR A 109 -3.24 11.19 4.53
C TYR A 109 -3.06 11.30 3.01
N ASN A 110 -2.33 10.36 2.37
CA ASN A 110 -2.21 10.32 0.92
C ASN A 110 -3.58 10.08 0.24
N VAL A 111 -4.47 9.30 0.87
CA VAL A 111 -5.83 9.12 0.37
C VAL A 111 -6.62 10.42 0.45
N LEU A 112 -6.57 11.15 1.57
CA LEU A 112 -7.28 12.42 1.73
C LEU A 112 -6.81 13.47 0.71
N VAL A 113 -5.50 13.57 0.48
CA VAL A 113 -4.93 14.52 -0.50
C VAL A 113 -5.28 14.11 -1.93
N GLY A 114 -5.53 12.81 -2.16
CA GLY A 114 -5.97 12.30 -3.46
C GLY A 114 -4.89 11.59 -4.28
N ASP A 115 -3.71 11.35 -3.71
CA ASP A 115 -2.64 10.58 -4.34
C ASP A 115 -2.95 9.09 -4.39
N MET A 116 -3.70 8.60 -3.38
CA MET A 116 -4.05 7.20 -3.19
C MET A 116 -5.55 6.99 -3.01
N SER A 117 -5.97 5.75 -3.03
CA SER A 117 -7.27 5.22 -2.63
C SER A 117 -7.09 4.29 -1.42
N VAL A 118 -8.16 4.02 -0.67
CA VAL A 118 -8.13 3.00 0.39
C VAL A 118 -7.87 1.62 -0.23
N VAL A 119 -8.60 1.29 -1.31
CA VAL A 119 -8.45 0.02 -2.04
C VAL A 119 -8.00 0.28 -3.46
N GLY A 120 -6.98 -0.45 -3.90
CA GLY A 120 -6.44 -0.36 -5.26
C GLY A 120 -5.15 -1.17 -5.44
N PRO A 121 -4.56 -1.17 -6.62
CA PRO A 121 -3.26 -1.78 -6.87
C PRO A 121 -2.18 -1.24 -5.95
N ARG A 122 -1.32 -2.12 -5.39
CA ARG A 122 -0.23 -1.68 -4.50
C ARG A 122 0.77 -0.81 -5.26
N PRO A 123 1.16 0.38 -4.74
CA PRO A 123 2.14 1.24 -5.40
C PRO A 123 3.53 0.59 -5.36
N HIS A 124 4.21 0.52 -6.51
CA HIS A 124 5.56 -0.01 -6.64
C HIS A 124 6.62 1.08 -6.48
N MET A 125 7.85 0.67 -6.13
CA MET A 125 9.03 1.54 -6.25
C MET A 125 9.32 1.81 -7.73
N LEU A 126 9.90 2.97 -8.04
CA LEU A 126 10.25 3.36 -9.42
C LEU A 126 11.12 2.31 -10.10
N SER A 127 12.14 1.79 -9.39
CA SER A 127 13.03 0.73 -9.90
C SER A 127 12.30 -0.54 -10.31
N TYR A 128 11.27 -0.97 -9.58
CA TYR A 128 10.49 -2.15 -9.94
C TYR A 128 9.63 -1.95 -11.17
N THR A 129 9.18 -0.71 -11.42
CA THR A 129 8.34 -0.40 -12.57
C THR A 129 9.06 -0.72 -13.88
N GLU A 130 10.35 -0.39 -13.96
CA GLU A 130 11.17 -0.70 -15.15
C GLU A 130 11.43 -2.20 -15.32
N ASP A 131 11.79 -2.89 -14.23
CA ASP A 131 12.11 -4.33 -14.26
C ASP A 131 10.88 -5.18 -14.60
N TYR A 132 9.72 -4.84 -14.05
CA TYR A 132 8.47 -5.57 -14.30
C TYR A 132 7.92 -5.33 -15.69
N SER A 133 8.05 -4.11 -16.22
CA SER A 133 7.60 -3.78 -17.58
C SER A 133 8.34 -4.60 -18.66
N LYS A 134 9.57 -5.03 -18.39
CA LYS A 134 10.37 -5.87 -19.28
C LYS A 134 9.99 -7.35 -19.25
N GLN A 135 9.39 -7.81 -18.12
CA GLN A 135 9.11 -9.23 -17.89
C GLN A 135 7.67 -9.64 -18.25
N ILE A 136 6.78 -8.67 -18.44
CA ILE A 136 5.34 -8.90 -18.63
C ILE A 136 4.85 -8.16 -19.86
N ASN A 137 3.70 -8.65 -20.42
CA ASN A 137 3.01 -7.94 -21.48
C ASN A 137 2.72 -6.50 -21.06
N LYS A 138 3.25 -5.56 -21.83
CA LYS A 138 3.20 -4.11 -21.58
C LYS A 138 1.79 -3.61 -21.32
N TYR A 139 0.77 -4.13 -21.99
CA TYR A 139 -0.63 -3.73 -21.82
C TYR A 139 -1.17 -4.06 -20.43
N ASN A 140 -0.93 -5.29 -19.97
CA ASN A 140 -1.40 -5.72 -18.63
C ASN A 140 -0.74 -4.96 -17.50
N PHE A 141 0.53 -4.56 -17.68
CA PHE A 141 1.26 -3.78 -16.70
C PHE A 141 0.80 -2.31 -16.67
N ILE A 142 0.56 -1.71 -17.84
CA ILE A 142 0.09 -0.32 -17.96
C ILE A 142 -1.30 -0.17 -17.33
N PHE A 143 -2.20 -1.14 -17.55
CA PHE A 143 -3.59 -1.07 -17.15
C PHE A 143 -3.78 -0.82 -15.63
N ARG A 144 -2.94 -1.43 -14.78
CA ARG A 144 -2.98 -1.21 -13.34
C ARG A 144 -2.65 0.22 -12.89
N HIS A 145 -2.00 1.01 -13.74
CA HIS A 145 -1.65 2.41 -13.45
C HIS A 145 -2.72 3.41 -13.91
N ASN A 146 -3.82 2.93 -14.50
CA ASN A 146 -4.95 3.77 -14.89
C ASN A 146 -5.84 4.15 -13.71
N VAL A 147 -5.59 3.61 -12.53
CA VAL A 147 -6.31 3.90 -11.28
C VAL A 147 -5.35 4.34 -10.19
N LYS A 148 -5.88 4.99 -9.15
CA LYS A 148 -5.08 5.35 -7.97
C LYS A 148 -4.60 4.10 -7.26
N PRO A 149 -3.34 4.07 -6.78
CA PRO A 149 -2.84 2.98 -5.96
C PRO A 149 -3.57 2.92 -4.61
N GLY A 150 -3.71 1.71 -4.05
CA GLY A 150 -4.39 1.48 -2.79
C GLY A 150 -3.45 1.26 -1.61
N ILE A 151 -3.92 1.55 -0.39
CA ILE A 151 -3.30 1.12 0.87
C ILE A 151 -3.39 -0.41 0.92
N THR A 152 -4.58 -0.96 0.62
CA THR A 152 -4.81 -2.39 0.44
C THR A 152 -5.34 -2.68 -0.96
N GLY A 153 -5.41 -3.96 -1.33
CA GLY A 153 -5.90 -4.36 -2.64
C GLY A 153 -6.10 -5.87 -2.77
N LEU A 154 -6.77 -6.28 -3.84
CA LEU A 154 -7.12 -7.67 -4.06
C LEU A 154 -5.89 -8.58 -4.11
N ALA A 155 -4.82 -8.18 -4.81
CA ALA A 155 -3.57 -8.94 -4.85
C ALA A 155 -2.97 -9.12 -3.44
N GLN A 156 -3.05 -8.09 -2.59
CA GLN A 156 -2.49 -8.13 -1.24
C GLN A 156 -3.21 -9.14 -0.34
N ILE A 157 -4.55 -9.18 -0.37
CA ILE A 157 -5.34 -10.14 0.43
C ILE A 157 -5.23 -11.58 -0.09
N LYS A 158 -4.81 -11.76 -1.36
CA LYS A 158 -4.53 -13.07 -1.98
C LYS A 158 -3.10 -13.56 -1.76
N GLY A 159 -2.31 -12.90 -0.88
CA GLY A 159 -0.96 -13.33 -0.53
C GLY A 159 0.18 -12.70 -1.35
N TYR A 160 -0.13 -11.86 -2.35
CA TYR A 160 0.89 -11.21 -3.19
C TYR A 160 1.29 -9.82 -2.67
N ARG A 161 1.38 -9.66 -1.33
CA ARG A 161 1.77 -8.41 -0.68
C ARG A 161 3.28 -8.27 -0.53
N GLY A 162 3.95 -9.36 -0.21
CA GLY A 162 5.36 -9.43 0.19
C GLY A 162 6.36 -9.20 -0.94
N GLU A 163 7.59 -9.64 -0.70
CA GLU A 163 8.66 -9.65 -1.69
C GLU A 163 8.27 -10.52 -2.89
N ILE A 164 8.59 -10.04 -4.09
CA ILE A 164 8.42 -10.81 -5.31
C ILE A 164 9.66 -11.67 -5.49
N LYS A 165 9.49 -12.98 -5.44
CA LYS A 165 10.57 -13.96 -5.55
C LYS A 165 10.63 -14.59 -6.93
N THR A 166 9.48 -14.70 -7.59
CA THR A 166 9.37 -15.38 -8.87
C THR A 166 8.64 -14.51 -9.90
N LYS A 167 8.79 -14.85 -11.18
CA LYS A 167 8.03 -14.23 -12.27
C LYS A 167 6.53 -14.47 -12.13
N GLU A 168 6.14 -15.64 -11.61
CA GLU A 168 4.75 -16.00 -11.33
C GLU A 168 4.12 -15.08 -10.30
N ASP A 169 4.86 -14.64 -9.28
CA ASP A 169 4.37 -13.69 -8.28
C ASP A 169 3.97 -12.35 -8.91
N ILE A 170 4.79 -11.89 -9.88
CA ILE A 170 4.51 -10.67 -10.62
C ILE A 170 3.25 -10.84 -11.47
N ILE A 171 3.17 -11.93 -12.24
CA ILE A 171 2.03 -12.23 -13.11
C ILE A 171 0.75 -12.30 -12.30
N ASN A 172 0.75 -13.03 -11.19
CA ASN A 172 -0.42 -13.19 -10.34
C ASN A 172 -0.83 -11.87 -9.68
N ARG A 173 0.12 -11.07 -9.19
CA ARG A 173 -0.16 -9.73 -8.65
C ARG A 173 -0.87 -8.87 -9.67
N ILE A 174 -0.36 -8.78 -10.89
CA ILE A 174 -0.96 -7.98 -11.96
C ILE A 174 -2.32 -8.53 -12.38
N LYS A 175 -2.47 -9.86 -12.45
CA LYS A 175 -3.75 -10.51 -12.74
C LYS A 175 -4.83 -10.10 -11.73
N TYR A 176 -4.53 -10.12 -10.43
CA TYR A 176 -5.48 -9.70 -9.39
C TYR A 176 -5.72 -8.19 -9.40
N ASP A 177 -4.70 -7.38 -9.69
CA ASP A 177 -4.86 -5.93 -9.81
C ASP A 177 -5.79 -5.58 -11.00
N ASN A 178 -5.59 -6.22 -12.15
CA ASN A 178 -6.43 -6.02 -13.34
C ASN A 178 -7.86 -6.53 -13.11
N PHE A 179 -8.01 -7.72 -12.52
CA PHE A 179 -9.32 -8.25 -12.15
C PHE A 179 -10.09 -7.28 -11.25
N TYR A 180 -9.43 -6.68 -10.26
CA TYR A 180 -10.05 -5.68 -9.40
C TYR A 180 -10.54 -4.48 -10.21
N ILE A 181 -9.75 -3.95 -11.13
CA ILE A 181 -10.10 -2.80 -11.97
C ILE A 181 -11.31 -3.12 -12.85
N GLU A 182 -11.29 -4.28 -13.50
CA GLU A 182 -12.33 -4.74 -14.43
C GLU A 182 -13.66 -5.06 -13.75
N ASN A 183 -13.62 -5.46 -12.47
CA ASN A 183 -14.79 -5.90 -11.71
C ASN A 183 -15.08 -5.01 -10.50
N TRP A 184 -14.60 -3.77 -10.51
CA TRP A 184 -14.77 -2.88 -9.38
C TRP A 184 -16.25 -2.70 -8.99
N SER A 185 -16.50 -2.76 -7.70
CA SER A 185 -17.73 -2.32 -7.07
C SER A 185 -17.41 -1.85 -5.65
N LEU A 186 -18.25 -0.98 -5.09
CA LEU A 186 -18.09 -0.55 -3.69
C LEU A 186 -18.15 -1.73 -2.71
N PHE A 187 -18.96 -2.74 -3.03
CA PHE A 187 -19.03 -3.97 -2.23
C PHE A 187 -17.70 -4.74 -2.25
N LEU A 188 -17.01 -4.79 -3.39
CA LEU A 188 -15.68 -5.39 -3.49
C LEU A 188 -14.65 -4.64 -2.64
N ASP A 189 -14.69 -3.31 -2.60
CA ASP A 189 -13.85 -2.51 -1.73
C ASP A 189 -14.08 -2.84 -0.25
N ILE A 190 -15.34 -2.86 0.19
CA ILE A 190 -15.71 -3.21 1.57
C ILE A 190 -15.21 -4.63 1.93
N LYS A 191 -15.40 -5.60 1.03
CA LYS A 191 -14.92 -6.97 1.21
C LYS A 191 -13.39 -7.01 1.38
N ILE A 192 -12.64 -6.31 0.52
CA ILE A 192 -11.18 -6.26 0.59
C ILE A 192 -10.71 -5.63 1.90
N ILE A 193 -11.36 -4.55 2.36
CA ILE A 193 -11.05 -3.91 3.65
C ILE A 193 -11.29 -4.88 4.80
N PHE A 194 -12.42 -5.58 4.81
CA PHE A 194 -12.73 -6.57 5.83
C PHE A 194 -11.73 -7.73 5.86
N GLU A 195 -11.39 -8.30 4.69
CA GLU A 195 -10.38 -9.36 4.59
C GLU A 195 -8.99 -8.84 5.02
N THR A 196 -8.64 -7.59 4.72
CA THR A 196 -7.39 -6.96 5.18
C THR A 196 -7.36 -6.89 6.71
N ALA A 197 -8.44 -6.40 7.34
CA ALA A 197 -8.53 -6.32 8.79
C ALA A 197 -8.40 -7.71 9.44
N THR A 198 -9.12 -8.71 8.93
CA THR A 198 -9.04 -10.09 9.46
C THR A 198 -7.64 -10.69 9.29
N ASN A 199 -6.95 -10.43 8.18
CA ASN A 199 -5.58 -10.90 7.93
C ASN A 199 -4.56 -10.23 8.87
N MET A 200 -4.77 -8.95 9.23
CA MET A 200 -3.93 -8.28 10.23
C MET A 200 -3.99 -8.97 11.61
N PHE A 201 -5.18 -9.40 12.05
CA PHE A 201 -5.35 -10.12 13.33
C PHE A 201 -4.81 -11.55 13.28
N ARG A 202 -4.88 -12.23 12.14
CA ARG A 202 -4.38 -13.62 12.00
C ARG A 202 -2.86 -13.69 11.89
N GLY A 203 -2.17 -12.57 11.74
CA GLY A 203 -0.72 -12.50 11.54
C GLY A 203 -0.34 -13.00 10.13
N GLN A 204 0.00 -12.08 9.25
CA GLN A 204 0.47 -12.47 7.91
C GLN A 204 1.86 -13.09 8.02
N LYS A 205 1.99 -14.36 7.61
CA LYS A 205 3.30 -15.06 7.54
C LYS A 205 4.29 -14.40 6.58
N GLU A 206 3.83 -13.49 5.74
CA GLU A 206 4.60 -12.83 4.67
C GLU A 206 4.93 -11.35 4.97
N ALA A 207 4.50 -10.79 6.12
CA ALA A 207 4.92 -9.47 6.58
C ALA A 207 6.20 -9.64 7.41
N TYR A 208 7.33 -9.20 6.86
CA TYR A 208 8.61 -9.19 7.58
C TYR A 208 8.68 -8.03 8.55
#